data_e7bf2d033b111453049434d715c72632
#
_entry.id   e7bf2d033b111453049434d715c72632
#
_cell.length_a   1.000
_cell.length_b   1.000
_cell.length_c   1.000
_cell.angle_alpha   90.00
_cell.angle_beta   90.00
_cell.angle_gamma   90.00
#
_symmetry.space_group_name_H-M   'P 1'
#
loop_
_entity.id
_entity.type
_entity.pdbx_description
1 polymer ?
#
loop_
_entity_poly.entity_id
_entity_poly.type
_entity_poly.pdbx_seq_one_letter_code
_entity_poly.pdbx_strand_id
1 'polypeptide(L)'
;LHVDAVGGALKLIVLAPGLKPEYSNSFSLSADLYHNFGRVQTNLLIEGFYTKLDDVFTLVQIGEDADGNFIMERRNASGATVKGFNFEGKIGIPNLFELQLGYTLQSSLYDRPVEWAENSDLPAQRKMFRTPDSYGYFTSTWNIAPRFRASLFGTYTGTMLVQHTFYNAQTDSMQDAETLTPDFFDMGLKLAYTFRLSTSVNLELSAGVKNIFNSYQKDLDFGPLKDAGYVYGPALPRLFFAG
;
A
#
# COMPACT_ATOMS: atom_id res chain seq x y z
N LEU A 1 -14.39 -14.16 21.41
CA LEU A 1 -13.39 -14.94 20.71
C LEU A 1 -13.41 -14.56 19.24
N HIS A 2 -12.31 -14.08 18.70
CA HIS A 2 -12.14 -13.83 17.28
C HIS A 2 -11.19 -14.90 16.73
N VAL A 3 -11.51 -15.44 15.55
CA VAL A 3 -10.70 -16.47 14.89
C VAL A 3 -10.15 -15.87 13.61
N ASP A 4 -8.84 -15.93 13.44
CA ASP A 4 -8.15 -15.55 12.21
C ASP A 4 -7.37 -16.76 11.68
N ALA A 5 -7.26 -16.89 10.36
CA ALA A 5 -6.56 -18.01 9.72
C ALA A 5 -5.37 -17.46 8.92
N VAL A 6 -4.17 -17.71 9.41
CA VAL A 6 -2.92 -17.35 8.74
C VAL A 6 -2.04 -18.60 8.62
N GLY A 7 -1.53 -18.88 7.43
CA GLY A 7 -0.62 -20.01 7.22
C GLY A 7 -1.22 -21.39 7.47
N GLY A 8 -2.54 -21.54 7.36
CA GLY A 8 -3.22 -22.82 7.60
C GLY A 8 -3.46 -23.16 9.08
N ALA A 9 -2.91 -22.39 10.02
CA ALA A 9 -3.22 -22.51 11.44
C ALA A 9 -4.34 -21.55 11.86
N LEU A 10 -5.23 -22.02 12.73
CA LEU A 10 -6.22 -21.16 13.36
C LEU A 10 -5.57 -20.34 14.48
N LYS A 11 -5.83 -19.04 14.49
CA LYS A 11 -5.41 -18.13 15.56
C LYS A 11 -6.61 -17.78 16.44
N LEU A 12 -6.59 -18.20 17.68
CA LEU A 12 -7.61 -17.86 18.68
C LEU A 12 -7.20 -16.57 19.38
N ILE A 13 -7.93 -15.47 19.16
CA ILE A 13 -7.59 -14.18 19.75
C ILE A 13 -8.34 -13.98 21.06
N VAL A 14 -7.60 -13.80 22.14
CA VAL A 14 -8.07 -13.39 23.45
C VAL A 14 -7.64 -11.96 23.76
N LEU A 15 -8.34 -11.28 24.64
CA LEU A 15 -8.01 -9.91 25.04
C LEU A 15 -7.26 -9.92 26.37
N ALA A 16 -6.21 -9.13 26.46
CA ALA A 16 -5.47 -8.94 27.70
C ALA A 16 -6.36 -8.29 28.79
N PRO A 17 -6.21 -8.70 30.05
CA PRO A 17 -6.85 -7.99 31.15
C PRO A 17 -6.38 -6.52 31.18
N GLY A 18 -7.34 -5.59 31.21
CA GLY A 18 -7.03 -4.15 31.27
C GLY A 18 -6.60 -3.53 29.92
N LEU A 19 -7.00 -4.15 28.82
CA LEU A 19 -6.80 -3.56 27.48
C LEU A 19 -7.37 -2.16 27.41
N LYS A 20 -6.52 -1.18 27.03
CA LYS A 20 -6.88 0.24 26.87
C LYS A 20 -7.21 0.53 25.42
N PRO A 21 -8.06 1.55 25.14
CA PRO A 21 -8.25 2.03 23.80
C PRO A 21 -6.95 2.61 23.23
N GLU A 22 -6.76 2.44 21.93
CA GLU A 22 -5.70 3.10 21.18
C GLU A 22 -6.09 4.57 20.93
N TYR A 23 -5.16 5.48 21.11
CA TYR A 23 -5.34 6.90 20.86
C TYR A 23 -4.43 7.40 19.76
N SER A 24 -4.96 8.29 18.92
CA SER A 24 -4.21 8.96 17.87
C SER A 24 -4.33 10.47 18.00
N ASN A 25 -3.18 11.15 18.03
CA ASN A 25 -3.09 12.60 17.95
C ASN A 25 -2.36 12.97 16.65
N SER A 26 -3.06 13.67 15.74
CA SER A 26 -2.52 14.05 14.45
C SER A 26 -2.46 15.55 14.28
N PHE A 27 -1.35 16.04 13.75
CA PHE A 27 -1.13 17.43 13.36
C PHE A 27 -0.70 17.48 11.92
N SER A 28 -1.27 18.38 11.13
CA SER A 28 -0.80 18.66 9.78
C SER A 28 -0.79 20.16 9.51
N LEU A 29 0.13 20.55 8.65
CA LEU A 29 0.23 21.91 8.11
C LEU A 29 0.44 21.82 6.62
N SER A 30 -0.41 22.50 5.85
CA SER A 30 -0.32 22.50 4.39
C SER A 30 -0.26 23.92 3.82
N ALA A 31 0.42 24.06 2.68
CA ALA A 31 0.41 25.22 1.83
C ALA A 31 -0.08 24.81 0.44
N ASP A 32 -1.05 25.51 -0.09
CA ASP A 32 -1.67 25.26 -1.40
C ASP A 32 -1.50 26.49 -2.28
N LEU A 33 -0.72 26.36 -3.36
CA LEU A 33 -0.27 27.44 -4.22
C LEU A 33 -0.88 27.26 -5.62
N TYR A 34 -1.64 28.26 -6.06
CA TYR A 34 -2.22 28.33 -7.40
C TYR A 34 -1.55 29.43 -8.21
N HIS A 35 -1.14 29.11 -9.42
CA HIS A 35 -0.63 30.12 -10.34
C HIS A 35 -1.01 29.79 -11.78
N ASN A 36 -1.27 30.87 -12.58
CA ASN A 36 -1.55 30.76 -13.99
C ASN A 36 -0.45 31.46 -14.80
N PHE A 37 0.23 30.71 -15.65
CA PHE A 37 1.21 31.21 -16.61
C PHE A 37 0.55 31.27 -18.00
N GLY A 38 -0.20 32.33 -18.23
CA GLY A 38 -1.02 32.45 -19.44
C GLY A 38 -2.10 31.36 -19.51
N ARG A 39 -1.97 30.42 -20.45
CA ARG A 39 -2.93 29.29 -20.56
C ARG A 39 -2.59 28.10 -19.68
N VAL A 40 -1.41 28.09 -19.10
CA VAL A 40 -0.97 26.99 -18.21
C VAL A 40 -1.49 27.26 -16.80
N GLN A 41 -2.31 26.38 -16.29
CA GLN A 41 -2.81 26.40 -14.91
C GLN A 41 -1.95 25.47 -14.07
N THR A 42 -1.50 25.93 -12.91
CA THR A 42 -0.69 25.13 -11.99
C THR A 42 -1.24 25.19 -10.58
N ASN A 43 -1.09 24.07 -9.87
CA ASN A 43 -1.36 23.97 -8.45
C ASN A 43 -0.25 23.14 -7.82
N LEU A 44 0.27 23.58 -6.70
CA LEU A 44 1.23 22.85 -5.87
C LEU A 44 0.74 22.86 -4.43
N LEU A 45 0.51 21.67 -3.88
CA LEU A 45 0.24 21.47 -2.46
C LEU A 45 1.44 20.78 -1.82
N ILE A 46 1.87 21.32 -0.68
CA ILE A 46 2.88 20.73 0.18
C ILE A 46 2.26 20.62 1.58
N GLU A 47 2.29 19.43 2.16
CA GLU A 47 1.79 19.20 3.51
C GLU A 47 2.86 18.48 4.33
N GLY A 48 3.13 18.97 5.53
CA GLY A 48 3.84 18.25 6.57
C GLY A 48 2.85 17.65 7.56
N PHE A 49 3.04 16.38 7.95
CA PHE A 49 2.17 15.70 8.92
C PHE A 49 2.98 14.99 10.00
N TYR A 50 2.37 14.90 11.17
CA TYR A 50 2.88 14.18 12.34
C TYR A 50 1.72 13.53 13.07
N THR A 51 1.78 12.21 13.25
CA THR A 51 0.79 11.44 14.00
C THR A 51 1.47 10.66 15.10
N LYS A 52 1.03 10.84 16.32
CA LYS A 52 1.41 10.06 17.49
C LYS A 52 0.30 9.06 17.81
N LEU A 53 0.67 7.79 17.90
CA LEU A 53 -0.20 6.71 18.35
C LEU A 53 0.23 6.29 19.75
N ASP A 54 -0.69 6.19 20.67
CA ASP A 54 -0.47 5.74 22.03
C ASP A 54 -1.27 4.43 22.27
N ASP A 55 -0.74 3.55 23.10
CA ASP A 55 -1.34 2.26 23.46
C ASP A 55 -1.70 1.38 22.23
N VAL A 56 -0.84 1.36 21.20
CA VAL A 56 -1.05 0.62 19.94
C VAL A 56 -1.29 -0.86 20.21
N PHE A 57 -2.28 -1.44 19.55
CA PHE A 57 -2.57 -2.86 19.70
C PHE A 57 -1.50 -3.73 19.03
N THR A 58 -1.10 -4.77 19.75
CA THR A 58 -0.27 -5.85 19.22
C THR A 58 -0.90 -7.19 19.52
N LEU A 59 -0.57 -8.19 18.72
CA LEU A 59 -0.89 -9.59 18.96
C LEU A 59 0.38 -10.32 19.36
N VAL A 60 0.32 -11.01 20.48
CA VAL A 60 1.43 -11.84 20.97
C VAL A 60 0.87 -13.23 21.21
N GLN A 61 1.56 -14.23 20.73
CA GLN A 61 1.17 -15.62 21.02
C GLN A 61 1.49 -15.89 22.50
N ILE A 62 0.58 -16.51 23.17
CA ILE A 62 0.70 -16.85 24.61
C ILE A 62 0.61 -18.36 24.85
N GLY A 63 0.44 -19.15 23.79
CA GLY A 63 0.37 -20.60 23.87
C GLY A 63 -0.31 -21.23 22.67
N GLU A 64 -0.58 -22.53 22.81
CA GLU A 64 -1.35 -23.33 21.87
C GLU A 64 -2.48 -24.05 22.62
N ASP A 65 -3.58 -24.32 21.93
CA ASP A 65 -4.65 -25.15 22.47
C ASP A 65 -4.35 -26.67 22.28
N ALA A 66 -5.28 -27.50 22.74
CA ALA A 66 -5.12 -28.97 22.64
C ALA A 66 -5.12 -29.49 21.18
N ASP A 67 -5.62 -28.69 20.24
CA ASP A 67 -5.71 -29.02 18.82
C ASP A 67 -4.52 -28.43 18.03
N GLY A 68 -3.56 -27.76 18.69
CA GLY A 68 -2.38 -27.13 18.08
C GLY A 68 -2.67 -25.77 17.45
N ASN A 69 -3.79 -25.13 17.78
CA ASN A 69 -4.09 -23.79 17.31
C ASN A 69 -3.40 -22.74 18.19
N PHE A 70 -2.84 -21.69 17.58
CA PHE A 70 -2.17 -20.63 18.32
C PHE A 70 -3.17 -19.77 19.11
N ILE A 71 -2.86 -19.56 20.39
CA ILE A 71 -3.60 -18.62 21.24
C ILE A 71 -2.85 -17.29 21.25
N MET A 72 -3.45 -16.28 20.62
CA MET A 72 -2.90 -14.94 20.50
C MET A 72 -3.57 -14.00 21.52
N GLU A 73 -2.79 -13.27 22.28
CA GLU A 73 -3.31 -12.21 23.16
C GLU A 73 -3.21 -10.85 22.48
N ARG A 74 -4.33 -10.15 22.38
CA ARG A 74 -4.34 -8.73 21.99
C ARG A 74 -4.10 -7.87 23.22
N ARG A 75 -3.00 -7.13 23.21
CA ARG A 75 -2.60 -6.24 24.30
C ARG A 75 -2.08 -4.92 23.77
N ASN A 76 -1.97 -3.90 24.64
CA ASN A 76 -1.32 -2.65 24.26
C ASN A 76 0.20 -2.82 24.22
N ALA A 77 0.80 -2.34 23.16
CA ALA A 77 2.25 -2.17 23.02
C ALA A 77 2.67 -0.72 23.33
N SER A 78 3.94 -0.43 23.12
CA SER A 78 4.43 0.95 23.10
C SER A 78 3.74 1.72 21.96
N GLY A 79 3.70 3.05 22.07
CA GLY A 79 3.17 3.89 21.01
C GLY A 79 3.96 3.80 19.71
N ALA A 80 3.51 4.52 18.71
CA ALA A 80 4.18 4.66 17.43
C ALA A 80 4.11 6.11 16.93
N THR A 81 5.01 6.48 16.04
CA THR A 81 5.05 7.79 15.41
C THR A 81 5.11 7.64 13.90
N VAL A 82 4.19 8.29 13.21
CA VAL A 82 4.18 8.41 11.75
C VAL A 82 4.31 9.88 11.40
N LYS A 83 5.31 10.24 10.60
CA LYS A 83 5.55 11.62 10.18
C LYS A 83 6.10 11.68 8.77
N GLY A 84 5.82 12.78 8.07
CA GLY A 84 6.28 12.89 6.69
C GLY A 84 5.83 14.14 6.00
N PHE A 85 5.98 14.10 4.67
CA PHE A 85 5.56 15.15 3.77
C PHE A 85 4.77 14.56 2.61
N ASN A 86 3.69 15.25 2.25
CA ASN A 86 2.94 15.03 1.03
C ASN A 86 3.23 16.16 0.05
N PHE A 87 3.43 15.79 -1.20
CA PHE A 87 3.58 16.71 -2.32
C PHE A 87 2.53 16.36 -3.36
N GLU A 88 1.70 17.33 -3.76
CA GLU A 88 0.80 17.16 -4.89
C GLU A 88 1.04 18.29 -5.90
N GLY A 89 1.09 17.93 -7.17
CA GLY A 89 1.25 18.86 -8.26
C GLY A 89 0.20 18.64 -9.33
N LYS A 90 -0.38 19.74 -9.84
CA LYS A 90 -1.28 19.73 -11.01
C LYS A 90 -0.82 20.76 -12.00
N ILE A 91 -0.77 20.34 -13.26
CA ILE A 91 -0.48 21.22 -14.39
C ILE A 91 -1.50 20.92 -15.48
N GLY A 92 -2.18 21.97 -15.97
CA GLY A 92 -3.18 21.83 -17.02
C GLY A 92 -3.10 22.93 -18.07
N ILE A 93 -3.36 22.54 -19.32
CA ILE A 93 -3.65 23.44 -20.42
C ILE A 93 -5.04 23.07 -20.92
N PRO A 94 -6.06 23.95 -20.78
CA PRO A 94 -7.42 23.63 -21.15
C PRO A 94 -7.55 23.04 -22.56
N ASN A 95 -8.28 21.92 -22.66
CA ASN A 95 -8.54 21.16 -23.89
C ASN A 95 -7.31 20.49 -24.55
N LEU A 96 -6.13 20.55 -23.96
CA LEU A 96 -4.92 19.95 -24.51
C LEU A 96 -4.30 18.90 -23.58
N PHE A 97 -4.04 19.25 -22.34
CA PHE A 97 -3.22 18.44 -21.46
C PHE A 97 -3.57 18.67 -20.00
N GLU A 98 -3.52 17.60 -19.23
CA GLU A 98 -3.59 17.61 -17.76
C GLU A 98 -2.60 16.61 -17.19
N LEU A 99 -1.87 17.02 -16.18
CA LEU A 99 -1.00 16.19 -15.36
C LEU A 99 -1.34 16.42 -13.90
N GLN A 100 -1.53 15.34 -13.16
CA GLN A 100 -1.57 15.33 -11.71
C GLN A 100 -0.55 14.31 -11.21
N LEU A 101 0.18 14.67 -10.18
CA LEU A 101 1.11 13.79 -9.48
C LEU A 101 1.00 14.01 -7.98
N GLY A 102 1.23 12.94 -7.22
CA GLY A 102 1.32 12.98 -5.77
C GLY A 102 2.46 12.10 -5.31
N TYR A 103 3.18 12.53 -4.29
CA TYR A 103 4.28 11.77 -3.69
C TYR A 103 4.36 11.99 -2.19
N THR A 104 4.46 10.90 -1.45
CA THR A 104 4.60 10.90 0.00
C THR A 104 5.96 10.36 0.40
N LEU A 105 6.62 11.08 1.29
CA LEU A 105 7.79 10.63 2.02
C LEU A 105 7.41 10.53 3.49
N GLN A 106 7.61 9.38 4.12
CA GLN A 106 7.24 9.17 5.50
C GLN A 106 8.22 8.31 6.28
N SER A 107 8.15 8.41 7.58
CA SER A 107 8.80 7.53 8.54
C SER A 107 7.77 7.03 9.54
N SER A 108 7.67 5.71 9.70
CA SER A 108 6.70 5.04 10.57
C SER A 108 7.44 4.11 11.53
N LEU A 109 7.55 4.52 12.79
CA LEU A 109 8.37 3.84 13.78
C LEU A 109 7.59 3.61 15.08
N TYR A 110 7.73 2.42 15.65
CA TYR A 110 7.36 2.17 17.04
C TYR A 110 8.30 2.93 18.00
N ASP A 111 7.79 3.37 19.13
CA ASP A 111 8.58 4.05 20.17
C ASP A 111 9.64 3.13 20.76
N ARG A 112 9.30 1.86 20.91
CA ARG A 112 10.21 0.78 21.33
C ARG A 112 10.16 -0.34 20.31
N PRO A 113 11.25 -1.10 20.16
CA PRO A 113 11.21 -2.31 19.33
C PRO A 113 10.09 -3.25 19.76
N VAL A 114 9.39 -3.83 18.78
CA VAL A 114 8.29 -4.78 18.97
C VAL A 114 8.76 -6.14 18.48
N GLU A 115 8.66 -7.14 19.35
CA GLU A 115 8.79 -8.54 18.97
C GLU A 115 7.49 -8.97 18.28
N TRP A 116 7.60 -9.59 17.12
CA TRP A 116 6.45 -10.00 16.32
C TRP A 116 6.42 -11.51 16.04
N ALA A 117 7.57 -12.17 16.18
CA ALA A 117 7.76 -13.59 15.96
C ALA A 117 8.13 -14.27 17.28
N GLU A 118 7.65 -15.50 17.50
CA GLU A 118 7.75 -16.15 18.81
C GLU A 118 9.05 -16.86 19.10
N ASN A 119 9.54 -17.61 18.16
CA ASN A 119 10.67 -18.53 18.34
C ASN A 119 11.83 -18.18 17.43
N SER A 120 12.02 -16.90 17.17
CA SER A 120 12.99 -16.51 16.19
C SER A 120 14.17 -15.79 16.83
N ASP A 121 15.33 -16.05 16.28
CA ASP A 121 16.49 -15.18 16.43
C ASP A 121 16.28 -13.83 15.71
N LEU A 122 15.03 -13.52 15.27
CA LEU A 122 14.69 -12.28 14.59
C LEU A 122 14.70 -11.13 15.60
N PRO A 123 15.39 -10.03 15.27
CA PRO A 123 15.46 -8.88 16.17
C PRO A 123 14.10 -8.19 16.28
N ALA A 124 13.80 -7.67 17.46
CA ALA A 124 12.64 -6.80 17.64
C ALA A 124 12.76 -5.55 16.76
N GLN A 125 11.66 -5.19 16.06
CA GLN A 125 11.65 -4.14 15.06
C GLN A 125 11.05 -2.83 15.58
N ARG A 126 11.71 -1.73 15.23
CA ARG A 126 11.15 -0.39 15.41
C ARG A 126 10.37 0.07 14.17
N LYS A 127 10.72 -0.42 12.98
CA LYS A 127 10.03 -0.04 11.74
C LYS A 127 8.66 -0.73 11.69
N MET A 128 7.62 0.03 11.39
CA MET A 128 6.30 -0.54 11.21
C MET A 128 6.28 -1.38 9.93
N PHE A 129 5.75 -2.58 10.04
CA PHE A 129 5.59 -3.46 8.90
C PHE A 129 4.55 -2.93 7.92
N ARG A 130 4.68 -3.31 6.65
CA ARG A 130 3.75 -3.00 5.57
C ARG A 130 3.52 -1.50 5.36
N THR A 131 4.53 -0.71 5.70
CA THR A 131 4.49 0.74 5.62
C THR A 131 5.70 1.21 4.80
N PRO A 132 5.52 1.51 3.50
CA PRO A 132 6.60 2.01 2.66
C PRO A 132 7.00 3.42 3.12
N ASP A 133 8.30 3.73 3.07
CA ASP A 133 8.81 5.06 3.41
C ASP A 133 8.53 6.09 2.31
N SER A 134 8.21 5.61 1.11
CA SER A 134 7.86 6.47 -0.01
C SER A 134 6.86 5.79 -0.94
N TYR A 135 5.90 6.56 -1.43
CA TYR A 135 4.94 6.10 -2.43
C TYR A 135 4.36 7.29 -3.19
N GLY A 136 3.80 7.03 -4.34
CA GLY A 136 3.24 8.10 -5.14
C GLY A 136 2.39 7.61 -6.31
N TYR A 137 1.81 8.56 -7.00
CA TYR A 137 1.01 8.30 -8.19
C TYR A 137 1.16 9.45 -9.18
N PHE A 138 0.84 9.17 -10.42
CA PHE A 138 0.59 10.20 -11.41
C PHE A 138 -0.52 9.80 -12.37
N THR A 139 -1.20 10.79 -12.89
CA THR A 139 -2.12 10.66 -14.02
C THR A 139 -1.86 11.78 -15.00
N SER A 140 -1.83 11.46 -16.28
CA SER A 140 -1.67 12.43 -17.35
C SER A 140 -2.66 12.14 -18.47
N THR A 141 -3.36 13.16 -18.91
CA THR A 141 -4.33 13.07 -20.00
C THR A 141 -3.98 14.07 -21.11
N TRP A 142 -3.93 13.57 -22.32
CA TRP A 142 -3.58 14.31 -23.51
C TRP A 142 -4.70 14.24 -24.52
N ASN A 143 -5.30 15.36 -24.87
CA ASN A 143 -6.25 15.49 -25.97
C ASN A 143 -5.46 15.76 -27.26
N ILE A 144 -4.96 14.70 -27.87
CA ILE A 144 -4.04 14.74 -29.03
C ILE A 144 -4.78 15.32 -30.25
N ALA A 145 -6.07 14.98 -30.38
CA ALA A 145 -6.93 15.49 -31.42
C ALA A 145 -8.37 15.64 -30.87
N PRO A 146 -9.30 16.33 -31.53
CA PRO A 146 -10.64 16.61 -31.01
C PRO A 146 -11.46 15.35 -30.59
N ARG A 147 -11.03 14.18 -31.01
CA ARG A 147 -11.72 12.90 -30.70
C ARG A 147 -10.78 11.82 -30.23
N PHE A 148 -9.49 12.14 -30.09
CA PHE A 148 -8.47 11.18 -29.70
C PHE A 148 -7.77 11.61 -28.43
N ARG A 149 -7.85 10.78 -27.40
CA ARG A 149 -7.29 11.00 -26.08
C ARG A 149 -6.32 9.87 -25.71
N ALA A 150 -5.18 10.23 -25.18
CA ALA A 150 -4.25 9.32 -24.52
C ALA A 150 -4.19 9.64 -23.04
N SER A 151 -4.17 8.61 -22.19
CA SER A 151 -3.99 8.77 -20.76
C SER A 151 -2.88 7.84 -20.29
N LEU A 152 -1.92 8.41 -19.58
CA LEU A 152 -0.86 7.72 -18.86
C LEU A 152 -1.15 7.81 -17.36
N PHE A 153 -0.99 6.72 -16.64
CA PHE A 153 -1.19 6.68 -15.22
C PHE A 153 -0.22 5.69 -14.58
N GLY A 154 0.12 5.92 -13.34
CA GLY A 154 0.99 5.00 -12.63
C GLY A 154 0.99 5.22 -11.13
N THR A 155 1.42 4.19 -10.42
CA THR A 155 1.66 4.19 -8.99
C THR A 155 3.06 3.68 -8.71
N TYR A 156 3.71 4.31 -7.75
CA TYR A 156 4.99 3.88 -7.21
C TYR A 156 4.80 3.49 -5.75
N THR A 157 5.32 2.34 -5.35
CA THR A 157 5.40 1.91 -3.96
C THR A 157 6.84 1.56 -3.67
N GLY A 158 7.46 2.27 -2.74
CA GLY A 158 8.82 2.02 -2.31
C GLY A 158 8.94 0.74 -1.49
N THR A 159 10.15 0.39 -1.13
CA THR A 159 10.44 -0.78 -0.30
C THR A 159 9.79 -0.66 1.07
N MET A 160 9.34 -1.78 1.61
CA MET A 160 8.81 -1.88 2.96
C MET A 160 9.19 -3.21 3.58
N LEU A 161 9.23 -3.25 4.91
CA LEU A 161 9.46 -4.48 5.66
C LEU A 161 8.12 -5.22 5.80
N VAL A 162 8.10 -6.51 5.48
CA VAL A 162 6.93 -7.37 5.63
C VAL A 162 7.28 -8.62 6.41
N GLN A 163 6.30 -9.11 7.13
CA GLN A 163 6.35 -10.37 7.85
C GLN A 163 5.98 -11.50 6.89
N HIS A 164 6.64 -12.63 7.01
CA HIS A 164 6.36 -13.84 6.26
C HIS A 164 6.47 -15.06 7.17
N THR A 165 5.39 -15.81 7.30
CA THR A 165 5.36 -17.07 8.04
C THR A 165 5.23 -18.21 7.03
N PHE A 166 6.26 -19.00 6.85
CA PHE A 166 6.32 -20.04 5.83
C PHE A 166 6.64 -21.42 6.42
N TYR A 167 6.18 -22.46 5.75
CA TYR A 167 6.52 -23.83 6.13
C TYR A 167 7.90 -24.21 5.56
N ASN A 168 8.80 -24.60 6.46
CA ASN A 168 10.11 -25.10 6.10
C ASN A 168 10.11 -26.64 6.10
N ALA A 169 10.18 -27.24 4.92
CA ALA A 169 10.19 -28.69 4.74
C ALA A 169 11.45 -29.40 5.31
N GLN A 170 12.53 -28.66 5.57
CA GLN A 170 13.77 -29.24 6.14
C GLN A 170 13.65 -29.43 7.67
N THR A 171 12.92 -28.53 8.32
CA THR A 171 12.72 -28.57 9.77
C THR A 171 11.34 -29.11 10.15
N ASP A 172 10.49 -29.38 9.15
CA ASP A 172 9.10 -29.83 9.33
C ASP A 172 8.30 -28.87 10.27
N SER A 173 8.50 -27.58 10.11
CA SER A 173 7.92 -26.56 11.00
C SER A 173 7.62 -25.26 10.28
N MET A 174 6.68 -24.49 10.83
CA MET A 174 6.44 -23.09 10.43
C MET A 174 7.59 -22.23 10.94
N GLN A 175 8.06 -21.33 10.09
CA GLN A 175 9.13 -20.37 10.41
C GLN A 175 8.72 -18.98 10.03
N ASP A 176 9.19 -18.00 10.80
CA ASP A 176 8.99 -16.60 10.53
C ASP A 176 10.23 -15.99 9.89
N ALA A 177 10.02 -15.06 8.96
CA ALA A 177 11.06 -14.28 8.32
C ALA A 177 10.63 -12.83 8.14
N GLU A 178 11.61 -11.94 8.09
CA GLU A 178 11.44 -10.56 7.68
C GLU A 178 11.91 -10.41 6.23
N THR A 179 11.05 -9.89 5.39
CA THR A 179 11.37 -9.64 3.99
C THR A 179 11.33 -8.14 3.70
N LEU A 180 12.42 -7.60 3.18
CA LEU A 180 12.41 -6.27 2.58
C LEU A 180 11.91 -6.40 1.14
N THR A 181 10.74 -5.82 0.86
CA THR A 181 10.15 -5.91 -0.47
C THR A 181 10.96 -5.13 -1.50
N PRO A 182 10.94 -5.53 -2.78
CA PRO A 182 11.35 -4.63 -3.85
C PRO A 182 10.40 -3.42 -3.91
N ASP A 183 10.80 -2.39 -4.61
CA ASP A 183 9.92 -1.33 -5.04
C ASP A 183 9.08 -1.77 -6.24
N PHE A 184 7.90 -1.16 -6.40
CA PHE A 184 6.99 -1.43 -7.51
C PHE A 184 6.66 -0.14 -8.25
N PHE A 185 6.70 -0.22 -9.57
CA PHE A 185 6.22 0.84 -10.43
C PHE A 185 5.21 0.26 -11.43
N ASP A 186 3.93 0.42 -11.13
CA ASP A 186 2.83 0.02 -12.02
C ASP A 186 2.42 1.21 -12.87
N MET A 187 2.68 1.12 -14.18
CA MET A 187 2.32 2.13 -15.15
C MET A 187 1.39 1.57 -16.21
N GLY A 188 0.39 2.33 -16.60
CA GLY A 188 -0.55 1.99 -17.65
C GLY A 188 -0.73 3.09 -18.68
N LEU A 189 -1.15 2.69 -19.88
CA LEU A 189 -1.52 3.55 -20.99
C LEU A 189 -2.92 3.19 -21.47
N LYS A 190 -3.78 4.18 -21.64
CA LYS A 190 -5.09 4.04 -22.28
C LYS A 190 -5.16 5.00 -23.47
N LEU A 191 -5.59 4.50 -24.62
CA LEU A 191 -5.96 5.27 -25.79
C LEU A 191 -7.46 5.18 -25.97
N ALA A 192 -8.10 6.31 -26.29
CA ALA A 192 -9.52 6.38 -26.51
C ALA A 192 -9.85 7.22 -27.74
N TYR A 193 -10.80 6.75 -28.55
CA TYR A 193 -11.30 7.48 -29.70
C TYR A 193 -12.83 7.57 -29.65
N THR A 194 -13.35 8.79 -29.81
CA THR A 194 -14.78 9.06 -29.78
C THR A 194 -15.35 9.17 -31.19
N PHE A 195 -16.20 8.25 -31.56
CA PHE A 195 -16.99 8.28 -32.79
C PHE A 195 -18.29 9.03 -32.55
N ARG A 196 -18.55 10.04 -33.34
CA ARG A 196 -19.82 10.74 -33.32
C ARG A 196 -20.80 10.03 -34.30
N LEU A 197 -21.72 9.26 -33.75
CA LEU A 197 -22.70 8.50 -34.55
C LEU A 197 -23.87 9.38 -34.99
N SER A 198 -24.29 10.35 -34.16
CA SER A 198 -25.27 11.36 -34.47
C SER A 198 -25.01 12.66 -33.70
N THR A 199 -25.92 13.63 -33.80
CA THR A 199 -25.86 14.87 -33.02
C THR A 199 -25.97 14.64 -31.52
N SER A 200 -26.61 13.53 -31.10
CA SER A 200 -26.90 13.23 -29.71
C SER A 200 -26.25 11.93 -29.20
N VAL A 201 -25.56 11.17 -30.08
CA VAL A 201 -24.95 9.88 -29.69
C VAL A 201 -23.49 9.86 -30.04
N ASN A 202 -22.69 9.58 -29.05
CA ASN A 202 -21.24 9.34 -29.17
C ASN A 202 -20.92 7.92 -28.70
N LEU A 203 -20.02 7.24 -29.41
CA LEU A 203 -19.45 5.95 -29.05
C LEU A 203 -17.96 6.15 -28.76
N GLU A 204 -17.49 5.86 -27.55
CA GLU A 204 -16.07 5.83 -27.25
C GLU A 204 -15.55 4.41 -27.30
N LEU A 205 -14.55 4.18 -28.11
CA LEU A 205 -13.77 2.94 -28.09
C LEU A 205 -12.42 3.21 -27.42
N SER A 206 -12.03 2.32 -26.52
CA SER A 206 -10.75 2.45 -25.83
C SER A 206 -9.98 1.14 -25.82
N ALA A 207 -8.66 1.25 -25.83
CA ALA A 207 -7.76 0.12 -25.63
C ALA A 207 -6.54 0.60 -24.82
N GLY A 208 -5.92 -0.34 -24.12
CA GLY A 208 -4.78 0.02 -23.31
C GLY A 208 -4.02 -1.15 -22.76
N VAL A 209 -3.02 -0.82 -21.97
CA VAL A 209 -2.17 -1.75 -21.24
C VAL A 209 -2.01 -1.25 -19.80
N LYS A 210 -2.16 -2.15 -18.83
CA LYS A 210 -1.82 -1.95 -17.43
C LYS A 210 -0.50 -2.65 -17.13
N ASN A 211 0.23 -2.14 -16.16
CA ASN A 211 1.50 -2.70 -15.71
C ASN A 211 2.48 -2.94 -16.87
N ILE A 212 2.80 -1.87 -17.61
CA ILE A 212 3.67 -1.90 -18.80
C ILE A 212 5.03 -2.55 -18.50
N PHE A 213 5.58 -2.29 -17.30
CA PHE A 213 6.89 -2.80 -16.90
C PHE A 213 6.85 -4.22 -16.32
N ASN A 214 5.64 -4.80 -16.20
CA ASN A 214 5.46 -6.13 -15.61
C ASN A 214 6.03 -6.21 -14.18
N SER A 215 5.80 -5.14 -13.40
CA SER A 215 6.25 -4.96 -12.01
C SER A 215 5.18 -5.49 -11.07
N TYR A 216 5.34 -6.74 -10.62
CA TYR A 216 4.39 -7.40 -9.72
C TYR A 216 5.11 -8.34 -8.76
N GLN A 217 4.44 -8.72 -7.68
CA GLN A 217 4.95 -9.69 -6.72
C GLN A 217 5.06 -11.08 -7.39
N LYS A 218 6.26 -11.68 -7.36
CA LYS A 218 6.53 -12.96 -8.03
C LYS A 218 6.68 -14.13 -7.06
N ASP A 219 6.80 -13.85 -5.79
CA ASP A 219 7.05 -14.77 -4.69
C ASP A 219 5.83 -15.00 -3.80
N LEU A 220 4.64 -14.96 -4.40
CA LEU A 220 3.40 -15.33 -3.70
C LEU A 220 3.46 -16.78 -3.23
N ASP A 221 3.06 -17.01 -2.00
CA ASP A 221 2.93 -18.35 -1.47
C ASP A 221 1.77 -19.12 -2.12
N PHE A 222 1.97 -20.42 -2.28
CA PHE A 222 0.99 -21.33 -2.85
C PHE A 222 0.79 -22.56 -1.95
N GLY A 223 -0.36 -23.21 -2.10
CA GLY A 223 -0.69 -24.46 -1.41
C GLY A 223 -1.43 -24.26 -0.09
N PRO A 224 -1.66 -25.39 0.64
CA PRO A 224 -2.48 -25.38 1.86
C PRO A 224 -1.82 -24.67 3.05
N LEU A 225 -0.49 -24.62 3.10
CA LEU A 225 0.29 -23.98 4.17
C LEU A 225 0.80 -22.58 3.81
N LYS A 226 0.21 -21.95 2.77
CA LYS A 226 0.58 -20.60 2.35
C LYS A 226 0.27 -19.57 3.43
N ASP A 227 1.12 -18.57 3.57
CA ASP A 227 0.78 -17.34 4.27
C ASP A 227 -0.14 -16.47 3.40
N ALA A 228 -1.44 -16.49 3.68
CA ALA A 228 -2.40 -15.66 2.96
C ALA A 228 -2.18 -14.15 3.19
N GLY A 229 -1.45 -13.80 4.24
CA GLY A 229 -1.04 -12.43 4.53
C GLY A 229 0.19 -11.97 3.75
N TYR A 230 0.97 -12.86 3.13
CA TYR A 230 2.17 -12.49 2.38
C TYR A 230 1.85 -11.96 0.98
N VAL A 231 1.03 -10.91 0.95
CA VAL A 231 0.70 -10.14 -0.25
C VAL A 231 1.12 -8.69 -0.02
N TYR A 232 2.09 -8.19 -0.77
CA TYR A 232 2.70 -6.88 -0.54
C TYR A 232 2.88 -6.03 -1.80
N GLY A 233 2.66 -6.59 -2.99
CA GLY A 233 2.82 -5.92 -4.26
C GLY A 233 1.62 -6.14 -5.19
N PRO A 234 1.65 -5.55 -6.39
CA PRO A 234 0.66 -5.84 -7.42
C PRO A 234 0.61 -7.33 -7.70
N ALA A 235 -0.60 -7.91 -7.69
CA ALA A 235 -0.78 -9.36 -7.90
C ALA A 235 -0.88 -9.75 -9.39
N LEU A 236 -1.10 -8.78 -10.29
CA LEU A 236 -1.34 -9.03 -11.70
C LEU A 236 -0.16 -8.58 -12.56
N PRO A 237 0.29 -9.44 -13.50
CA PRO A 237 1.26 -9.06 -14.51
C PRO A 237 0.67 -8.05 -15.49
N ARG A 238 1.44 -7.75 -16.54
CA ARG A 238 0.96 -6.90 -17.64
C ARG A 238 -0.36 -7.42 -18.22
N LEU A 239 -1.33 -6.53 -18.36
CA LEU A 239 -2.67 -6.83 -18.86
C LEU A 239 -3.04 -5.87 -19.98
N PHE A 240 -3.54 -6.41 -21.10
CA PHE A 240 -4.16 -5.64 -22.17
C PHE A 240 -5.67 -5.62 -22.00
N PHE A 241 -6.29 -4.49 -22.30
CA PHE A 241 -7.75 -4.34 -22.22
C PHE A 241 -8.29 -3.54 -23.40
N ALA A 242 -9.56 -3.77 -23.72
CA ALA A 242 -10.35 -3.00 -24.68
C ALA A 242 -11.78 -2.81 -24.14
N GLY A 243 -12.44 -1.73 -24.53
CA GLY A 243 -13.80 -1.38 -24.12
C GLY A 243 -14.43 -0.33 -25.02
#